data_5de7a82afd082ed7f1a46eedb1877db4
#
_entry.id   5de7a82afd082ed7f1a46eedb1877db4
#
_cell.length_a   1.000
_cell.length_b   1.000
_cell.length_c   1.000
_cell.angle_alpha   90.00
_cell.angle_beta   90.00
_cell.angle_gamma   90.00
#
_symmetry.space_group_name_H-M   'P 1'
#
loop_
_entity.id
_entity.type
_entity.pdbx_description
1 polymer ?
#
loop_
_entity_poly.entity_id
_entity_poly.type
_entity_poly.pdbx_seq_one_letter_code
_entity_poly.pdbx_strand_id
1 'polypeptide(L)'
;MKQMQKRIINISSYKKPSVWKKVKSFTAFSIIAVMLLGITPMLSTYAAEQNYYKWDISPEKIDLVDLSAYFDGYEGSFVLYNLKSDTWSIYDIDHATLRTSPNSTYKIYDALFGLEEDIITPKDSFMTWNGTDYPFEAWNANHNLYSAMDSSVNWYFQEIDRQLGTSALKNYMKKIGYGNENIDSGLSFYWMQSTLKISPVEQVQLLTDLYNNNFDFAPENVNAVKDSICLLSSYRKSFYGKTGTGRVNGQDVNGWFVGFVEIDENTYFFTTNIQSNSNATGRNATEITKSILSDLNIWEY
;
A
#
# COMPACT_ATOMS: atom_id res chain seq x y z
N MET A 1 27.86 -23.76 47.90
CA MET A 1 29.28 -24.14 47.93
C MET A 1 29.82 -24.66 46.59
N LYS A 2 29.20 -25.59 45.85
CA LYS A 2 29.72 -26.17 44.60
C LYS A 2 29.96 -25.17 43.44
N GLN A 3 29.17 -24.11 43.32
CA GLN A 3 29.35 -23.08 42.24
C GLN A 3 30.54 -22.16 42.49
N MET A 4 30.80 -21.82 43.77
CA MET A 4 31.91 -20.96 44.16
C MET A 4 33.25 -21.66 43.99
N GLN A 5 33.32 -22.97 44.35
CA GLN A 5 34.50 -23.80 44.11
C GLN A 5 34.83 -23.94 42.61
N LYS A 6 33.83 -24.13 41.77
CA LYS A 6 34.01 -24.18 40.30
C LYS A 6 34.56 -22.86 39.73
N ARG A 7 34.13 -21.69 40.27
CA ARG A 7 34.64 -20.39 39.87
C ARG A 7 36.12 -20.18 40.28
N ILE A 8 36.48 -20.63 41.49
CA ILE A 8 37.86 -20.54 42.00
C ILE A 8 38.80 -21.42 41.17
N ILE A 9 38.41 -22.65 40.84
CA ILE A 9 39.19 -23.56 39.99
C ILE A 9 39.38 -22.97 38.58
N ASN A 10 38.33 -22.36 37.99
CA ASN A 10 38.46 -21.73 36.70
C ASN A 10 39.37 -20.50 36.70
N ILE A 11 39.43 -19.74 37.78
CA ILE A 11 40.34 -18.59 37.92
C ILE A 11 41.81 -19.06 38.12
N SER A 12 42.01 -20.11 38.92
CA SER A 12 43.36 -20.65 39.16
C SER A 12 43.96 -21.38 37.96
N SER A 13 43.11 -21.89 37.06
CA SER A 13 43.54 -22.56 35.81
C SER A 13 43.61 -21.64 34.58
N TYR A 14 43.35 -20.33 34.74
CA TYR A 14 43.40 -19.37 33.63
C TYR A 14 44.82 -19.19 33.10
N LYS A 15 45.06 -19.72 31.90
CA LYS A 15 46.30 -19.46 31.14
C LYS A 15 46.04 -18.28 30.17
N LYS A 16 46.81 -17.22 30.27
CA LYS A 16 46.74 -16.12 29.30
C LYS A 16 46.84 -16.71 27.88
N PRO A 17 45.96 -16.37 26.98
CA PRO A 17 46.04 -16.85 25.60
C PRO A 17 47.34 -16.38 24.96
N SER A 18 48.00 -17.26 24.21
CA SER A 18 49.25 -16.95 23.53
C SER A 18 49.03 -15.80 22.53
N VAL A 19 50.09 -15.00 22.29
CA VAL A 19 50.05 -13.88 21.34
C VAL A 19 49.48 -14.37 19.98
N TRP A 20 49.84 -15.56 19.52
CA TRP A 20 49.30 -16.17 18.30
C TRP A 20 47.80 -16.39 18.30
N LYS A 21 47.20 -16.78 19.44
CA LYS A 21 45.74 -16.90 19.57
C LYS A 21 45.05 -15.56 19.52
N LYS A 22 45.63 -14.52 20.09
CA LYS A 22 45.13 -13.15 20.03
C LYS A 22 45.20 -12.59 18.63
N VAL A 23 46.33 -12.80 17.93
CA VAL A 23 46.48 -12.37 16.52
C VAL A 23 45.46 -13.05 15.61
N LYS A 24 45.29 -14.40 15.73
CA LYS A 24 44.27 -15.11 14.94
C LYS A 24 42.86 -14.65 15.22
N SER A 25 42.54 -14.33 16.48
CA SER A 25 41.21 -13.81 16.85
C SER A 25 40.99 -12.40 16.31
N PHE A 26 42.03 -11.55 16.34
CA PHE A 26 41.96 -10.20 15.81
C PHE A 26 41.84 -10.18 14.28
N THR A 27 42.62 -11.03 13.58
CA THR A 27 42.50 -11.17 12.12
C THR A 27 41.14 -11.72 11.68
N ALA A 28 40.59 -12.70 12.37
CA ALA A 28 39.25 -13.22 12.08
C ALA A 28 38.17 -12.14 12.30
N PHE A 29 38.26 -11.37 13.38
CA PHE A 29 37.34 -10.26 13.66
C PHE A 29 37.44 -9.15 12.62
N SER A 30 38.66 -8.79 12.19
CA SER A 30 38.89 -7.78 11.16
C SER A 30 38.35 -8.21 9.77
N ILE A 31 38.50 -9.49 9.41
CA ILE A 31 37.95 -10.04 8.15
C ILE A 31 36.41 -10.00 8.18
N ILE A 32 35.78 -10.37 9.29
CA ILE A 32 34.31 -10.33 9.45
C ILE A 32 33.82 -8.88 9.41
N ALA A 33 34.52 -7.94 10.06
CA ALA A 33 34.18 -6.50 10.02
C ALA A 33 34.28 -5.90 8.61
N VAL A 34 35.32 -6.26 7.86
CA VAL A 34 35.49 -5.82 6.46
C VAL A 34 34.40 -6.42 5.55
N MET A 35 34.03 -7.70 5.74
CA MET A 35 32.92 -8.31 5.00
C MET A 35 31.59 -7.62 5.31
N LEU A 36 31.31 -7.35 6.58
CA LEU A 36 30.07 -6.65 6.97
C LEU A 36 30.01 -5.21 6.43
N LEU A 37 31.12 -4.47 6.46
CA LEU A 37 31.20 -3.11 5.91
C LEU A 37 31.13 -3.07 4.38
N GLY A 38 31.56 -4.14 3.69
CA GLY A 38 31.47 -4.24 2.23
C GLY A 38 30.09 -4.69 1.72
N ILE A 39 29.33 -5.44 2.53
CA ILE A 39 28.02 -5.96 2.15
C ILE A 39 26.87 -4.99 2.48
N THR A 40 26.99 -4.17 3.53
CA THR A 40 25.93 -3.24 3.95
C THR A 40 25.54 -2.20 2.89
N PRO A 41 26.45 -1.53 2.16
CA PRO A 41 26.06 -0.63 1.08
C PRO A 41 25.42 -1.36 -0.10
N MET A 42 25.87 -2.59 -0.45
CA MET A 42 25.24 -3.40 -1.51
C MET A 42 23.84 -3.85 -1.14
N LEU A 43 23.60 -4.25 0.11
CA LEU A 43 22.26 -4.62 0.59
C LEU A 43 21.33 -3.40 0.67
N SER A 44 21.84 -2.22 1.04
CA SER A 44 21.04 -1.01 1.09
C SER A 44 20.64 -0.48 -0.29
N THR A 45 21.54 -0.55 -1.26
CA THR A 45 21.24 -0.19 -2.66
C THR A 45 20.29 -1.20 -3.31
N TYR A 46 20.46 -2.50 -3.09
CA TYR A 46 19.54 -3.51 -3.58
C TYR A 46 18.13 -3.38 -2.97
N ALA A 47 18.04 -3.14 -1.66
CA ALA A 47 16.76 -2.89 -0.99
C ALA A 47 16.10 -1.58 -1.45
N ALA A 48 16.88 -0.54 -1.72
CA ALA A 48 16.39 0.71 -2.28
C ALA A 48 15.86 0.52 -3.71
N GLU A 49 16.57 -0.21 -4.56
CA GLU A 49 16.10 -0.53 -5.92
C GLU A 49 14.79 -1.34 -5.95
N GLN A 50 14.55 -2.22 -4.97
CA GLN A 50 13.30 -2.97 -4.87
C GLN A 50 12.09 -2.14 -4.44
N ASN A 51 12.33 -0.99 -3.82
CA ASN A 51 11.26 -0.10 -3.38
C ASN A 51 10.75 0.84 -4.48
N TYR A 52 11.42 0.91 -5.62
CA TYR A 52 10.97 1.72 -6.74
C TYR A 52 10.39 0.84 -7.85
N TYR A 53 9.25 1.24 -8.37
CA TYR A 53 8.65 0.62 -9.53
C TYR A 53 9.41 1.02 -10.80
N LYS A 54 9.87 0.03 -11.55
CA LYS A 54 10.49 0.27 -12.87
C LYS A 54 9.39 0.42 -13.91
N TRP A 55 9.03 1.64 -14.16
CA TRP A 55 7.98 1.98 -15.10
C TRP A 55 8.52 2.15 -16.50
N ASP A 56 8.14 1.23 -17.40
CA ASP A 56 8.50 1.27 -18.82
C ASP A 56 7.39 1.96 -19.61
N ILE A 57 7.46 3.30 -19.69
CA ILE A 57 6.55 4.13 -20.45
C ILE A 57 7.32 5.09 -21.33
N SER A 58 6.81 5.35 -22.54
CA SER A 58 7.34 6.35 -23.44
C SER A 58 7.32 7.75 -22.81
N PRO A 59 8.48 8.46 -22.75
CA PRO A 59 8.56 9.78 -22.11
C PRO A 59 7.59 10.82 -22.71
N GLU A 60 7.27 10.72 -24.00
CA GLU A 60 6.33 11.62 -24.69
C GLU A 60 4.89 11.52 -24.18
N LYS A 61 4.56 10.49 -23.42
CA LYS A 61 3.25 10.32 -22.76
C LYS A 61 3.19 10.94 -21.37
N ILE A 62 4.32 11.42 -20.85
CA ILE A 62 4.43 11.94 -19.49
C ILE A 62 4.60 13.45 -19.53
N ASP A 63 3.72 14.16 -18.84
CA ASP A 63 3.83 15.57 -18.51
C ASP A 63 4.19 15.72 -17.02
N LEU A 64 5.36 16.28 -16.74
CA LEU A 64 5.79 16.59 -15.39
C LEU A 64 5.26 17.96 -14.99
N VAL A 65 4.40 17.99 -13.99
CA VAL A 65 3.70 19.19 -13.54
C VAL A 65 4.20 19.64 -12.16
N ASP A 66 4.27 20.96 -11.95
CA ASP A 66 4.58 21.51 -10.63
C ASP A 66 3.27 21.72 -9.85
N LEU A 67 3.06 20.86 -8.87
CA LEU A 67 1.94 20.91 -7.91
C LEU A 67 2.42 21.11 -6.48
N SER A 68 3.66 21.55 -6.28
CA SER A 68 4.29 21.68 -4.95
C SER A 68 3.47 22.50 -3.96
N ALA A 69 2.74 23.50 -4.45
CA ALA A 69 1.87 24.36 -3.63
C ALA A 69 0.73 23.59 -2.91
N TYR A 70 0.30 22.43 -3.44
CA TYR A 70 -0.73 21.60 -2.79
C TYR A 70 -0.15 20.65 -1.75
N PHE A 71 1.16 20.43 -1.74
CA PHE A 71 1.85 19.46 -0.90
C PHE A 71 2.60 20.11 0.27
N ASP A 72 2.28 21.37 0.63
CA ASP A 72 2.95 22.04 1.75
C ASP A 72 2.84 21.23 3.06
N GLY A 73 4.00 20.91 3.65
CA GLY A 73 4.10 20.05 4.83
C GLY A 73 4.03 18.54 4.59
N TYR A 74 3.98 18.09 3.32
CA TYR A 74 4.00 16.68 2.94
C TYR A 74 5.07 16.38 1.89
N GLU A 75 5.67 15.20 1.99
CA GLU A 75 6.35 14.54 0.89
C GLU A 75 5.32 13.66 0.17
N GLY A 76 5.40 13.53 -1.16
CA GLY A 76 4.46 12.68 -1.88
C GLY A 76 4.30 13.03 -3.34
N SER A 77 3.29 12.47 -3.97
CA SER A 77 3.05 12.65 -5.40
C SER A 77 1.57 12.70 -5.75
N PHE A 78 1.32 13.27 -6.90
CA PHE A 78 0.04 13.18 -7.61
C PHE A 78 0.28 12.56 -9.00
N VAL A 79 -0.54 11.59 -9.36
CA VAL A 79 -0.54 10.94 -10.67
C VAL A 79 -1.94 11.03 -11.26
N LEU A 80 -2.04 11.53 -12.48
CA LEU A 80 -3.27 11.60 -13.26
C LEU A 80 -3.05 10.93 -14.62
N TYR A 81 -3.93 10.01 -14.98
CA TYR A 81 -3.97 9.41 -16.29
C TYR A 81 -5.26 9.75 -17.02
N ASN A 82 -5.15 10.32 -18.21
CA ASN A 82 -6.27 10.62 -19.09
C ASN A 82 -6.44 9.47 -20.09
N LEU A 83 -7.51 8.70 -19.93
CA LEU A 83 -7.76 7.49 -20.74
C LEU A 83 -7.90 7.83 -22.24
N LYS A 84 -8.60 8.91 -22.59
CA LYS A 84 -8.90 9.27 -23.98
C LYS A 84 -7.68 9.72 -24.75
N SER A 85 -6.77 10.48 -24.12
CA SER A 85 -5.54 10.97 -24.76
C SER A 85 -4.35 10.02 -24.55
N ASP A 86 -4.46 9.03 -23.70
CA ASP A 86 -3.36 8.13 -23.27
C ASP A 86 -2.14 8.90 -22.76
N THR A 87 -2.39 9.90 -21.88
CA THR A 87 -1.36 10.78 -21.33
C THR A 87 -1.38 10.81 -19.81
N TRP A 88 -0.20 11.00 -19.22
CA TRP A 88 0.04 11.02 -17.80
C TRP A 88 0.51 12.41 -17.37
N SER A 89 -0.09 12.97 -16.32
CA SER A 89 0.41 14.17 -15.64
C SER A 89 0.89 13.78 -14.26
N ILE A 90 2.14 14.08 -13.92
CA ILE A 90 2.80 13.58 -12.71
C ILE A 90 3.50 14.72 -11.99
N TYR A 91 3.17 14.85 -10.71
CA TYR A 91 3.94 15.61 -9.74
C TYR A 91 4.84 14.66 -8.96
N ASP A 92 6.13 14.98 -8.88
CA ASP A 92 7.20 14.24 -8.19
C ASP A 92 7.28 12.76 -8.62
N ILE A 93 7.99 12.54 -9.73
CA ILE A 93 8.14 11.22 -10.34
C ILE A 93 8.85 10.20 -9.43
N ASP A 94 9.74 10.65 -8.56
CA ASP A 94 10.46 9.79 -7.63
C ASP A 94 9.48 9.22 -6.59
N HIS A 95 8.63 10.06 -5.99
CA HIS A 95 7.57 9.59 -5.10
C HIS A 95 6.46 8.86 -5.85
N ALA A 96 6.18 9.21 -7.12
CA ALA A 96 5.18 8.52 -7.93
C ALA A 96 5.54 7.05 -8.23
N THR A 97 6.83 6.72 -8.26
CA THR A 97 7.34 5.37 -8.46
C THR A 97 7.77 4.67 -7.17
N LEU A 98 7.84 5.38 -6.04
CA LEU A 98 8.19 4.82 -4.74
C LEU A 98 7.04 3.96 -4.19
N ARG A 99 7.32 2.69 -3.92
CA ARG A 99 6.38 1.75 -3.32
C ARG A 99 6.26 1.97 -1.81
N THR A 100 5.05 2.20 -1.33
CA THR A 100 4.72 2.32 0.09
C THR A 100 3.47 1.48 0.42
N SER A 101 3.13 1.33 1.70
CA SER A 101 1.98 0.49 2.09
C SER A 101 0.66 1.07 1.58
N PRO A 102 -0.19 0.27 0.91
CA PRO A 102 -1.46 0.74 0.34
C PRO A 102 -2.49 1.14 1.41
N ASN A 103 -2.39 0.57 2.59
CA ASN A 103 -3.41 0.71 3.62
C ASN A 103 -4.80 0.38 3.06
N SER A 104 -5.83 1.14 3.40
CA SER A 104 -7.21 0.83 3.00
C SER A 104 -7.52 0.97 1.51
N THR A 105 -6.60 1.46 0.66
CA THR A 105 -6.81 1.44 -0.80
C THR A 105 -6.77 0.01 -1.35
N TYR A 106 -6.07 -0.91 -0.67
CA TYR A 106 -6.03 -2.33 -1.00
C TYR A 106 -7.43 -2.99 -0.99
N LYS A 107 -8.36 -2.50 -0.18
CA LYS A 107 -9.71 -3.05 -0.03
C LYS A 107 -10.50 -3.13 -1.35
N ILE A 108 -10.15 -2.33 -2.35
CA ILE A 108 -10.73 -2.40 -3.71
C ILE A 108 -10.51 -3.81 -4.30
N TYR A 109 -9.27 -4.30 -4.21
CA TYR A 109 -8.87 -5.59 -4.79
C TYR A 109 -9.24 -6.76 -3.88
N ASP A 110 -9.20 -6.56 -2.57
CA ASP A 110 -9.65 -7.54 -1.59
C ASP A 110 -11.15 -7.86 -1.76
N ALA A 111 -11.98 -6.82 -1.96
CA ALA A 111 -13.39 -6.99 -2.31
C ALA A 111 -13.56 -7.79 -3.61
N LEU A 112 -12.77 -7.48 -4.64
CA LEU A 112 -12.81 -8.18 -5.91
C LEU A 112 -12.48 -9.66 -5.76
N PHE A 113 -11.44 -10.00 -5.01
CA PHE A 113 -11.05 -11.39 -4.76
C PHE A 113 -12.10 -12.14 -3.96
N GLY A 114 -12.70 -11.48 -2.95
CA GLY A 114 -13.81 -12.07 -2.18
C GLY A 114 -15.05 -12.33 -3.01
N LEU A 115 -15.33 -11.51 -4.01
CA LEU A 115 -16.41 -11.70 -4.97
C LEU A 115 -16.11 -12.83 -5.97
N GLU A 116 -14.87 -12.94 -6.44
CA GLU A 116 -14.47 -14.00 -7.39
C GLU A 116 -14.46 -15.41 -6.76
N GLU A 117 -14.28 -15.51 -5.45
CA GLU A 117 -14.31 -16.78 -4.70
C GLU A 117 -15.68 -17.02 -4.00
N ASP A 118 -16.72 -16.27 -4.35
CA ASP A 118 -18.06 -16.38 -3.77
C ASP A 118 -18.10 -16.27 -2.23
N ILE A 119 -17.09 -15.67 -1.60
CA ILE A 119 -17.06 -15.36 -0.16
C ILE A 119 -18.12 -14.31 0.16
N ILE A 120 -18.27 -13.35 -0.75
CA ILE A 120 -19.37 -12.40 -0.86
C ILE A 120 -19.87 -12.41 -2.31
N THR A 121 -21.09 -11.99 -2.52
CA THR A 121 -21.63 -11.84 -3.88
C THR A 121 -22.21 -10.43 -4.06
N PRO A 122 -22.41 -9.97 -5.31
CA PRO A 122 -23.07 -8.68 -5.56
C PRO A 122 -24.46 -8.56 -4.93
N LYS A 123 -25.15 -9.69 -4.74
CA LYS A 123 -26.50 -9.77 -4.16
C LYS A 123 -26.52 -9.97 -2.65
N ASP A 124 -25.49 -10.65 -2.13
CA ASP A 124 -25.36 -10.94 -0.70
C ASP A 124 -23.91 -10.81 -0.26
N SER A 125 -23.59 -9.67 0.30
CA SER A 125 -22.28 -9.33 0.85
C SER A 125 -22.37 -9.02 2.35
N PHE A 126 -23.44 -9.47 3.01
CA PHE A 126 -23.66 -9.19 4.42
C PHE A 126 -22.76 -10.03 5.32
N MET A 127 -22.11 -9.36 6.27
CA MET A 127 -21.37 -10.01 7.36
C MET A 127 -21.85 -9.49 8.71
N THR A 128 -22.06 -10.41 9.64
CA THR A 128 -22.45 -10.10 11.01
C THR A 128 -21.23 -9.70 11.82
N TRP A 129 -21.33 -8.57 12.54
CA TRP A 129 -20.32 -8.14 13.48
C TRP A 129 -20.16 -9.17 14.62
N ASN A 130 -18.92 -9.46 14.95
CA ASN A 130 -18.56 -10.49 15.95
C ASN A 130 -18.64 -10.00 17.40
N GLY A 131 -19.07 -8.76 17.65
CA GLY A 131 -19.17 -8.17 18.98
C GLY A 131 -17.85 -7.59 19.54
N THR A 132 -16.76 -7.61 18.75
CA THR A 132 -15.49 -6.97 19.15
C THR A 132 -15.66 -5.45 19.14
N ASP A 133 -15.27 -4.78 20.22
CA ASP A 133 -15.30 -3.33 20.32
C ASP A 133 -14.09 -2.72 19.57
N TYR A 134 -14.37 -2.00 18.48
CA TYR A 134 -13.37 -1.32 17.65
C TYR A 134 -13.36 0.18 17.97
N PRO A 135 -12.22 0.87 17.74
CA PRO A 135 -12.08 2.29 18.10
C PRO A 135 -12.94 3.23 17.25
N PHE A 136 -13.52 2.77 16.15
CA PHE A 136 -14.43 3.53 15.29
C PHE A 136 -15.86 2.99 15.49
N GLU A 137 -16.77 3.85 15.95
CA GLU A 137 -18.16 3.45 16.21
C GLU A 137 -18.83 2.78 14.98
N ALA A 138 -18.58 3.33 13.80
CA ALA A 138 -19.11 2.77 12.55
C ALA A 138 -18.67 1.32 12.27
N TRP A 139 -17.59 0.84 12.91
CA TRP A 139 -17.13 -0.53 12.74
C TRP A 139 -17.85 -1.54 13.65
N ASN A 140 -18.56 -1.06 14.68
CA ASN A 140 -19.26 -1.86 15.68
C ASN A 140 -20.70 -2.18 15.25
N ALA A 141 -20.85 -2.63 14.01
CA ALA A 141 -22.13 -2.95 13.39
C ALA A 141 -21.96 -4.02 12.32
N ASN A 142 -23.07 -4.60 11.87
CA ASN A 142 -23.10 -5.47 10.71
C ASN A 142 -22.87 -4.65 9.44
N HIS A 143 -22.16 -5.22 8.47
CA HIS A 143 -21.84 -4.56 7.21
C HIS A 143 -22.15 -5.41 6.00
N ASN A 144 -22.43 -4.75 4.89
CA ASN A 144 -22.30 -5.27 3.54
C ASN A 144 -21.09 -4.61 2.86
N LEU A 145 -20.76 -5.02 1.64
CA LEU A 145 -19.62 -4.50 0.89
C LEU A 145 -19.62 -2.95 0.82
N TYR A 146 -20.77 -2.35 0.54
CA TYR A 146 -20.88 -0.90 0.36
C TYR A 146 -20.61 -0.14 1.66
N SER A 147 -21.28 -0.52 2.74
CA SER A 147 -21.08 0.12 4.05
C SER A 147 -19.70 -0.17 4.64
N ALA A 148 -19.13 -1.35 4.38
CA ALA A 148 -17.77 -1.69 4.81
C ALA A 148 -16.71 -0.89 4.04
N MET A 149 -16.91 -0.67 2.74
CA MET A 149 -16.02 0.13 1.89
C MET A 149 -16.08 1.61 2.28
N ASP A 150 -17.27 2.18 2.45
CA ASP A 150 -17.51 3.56 2.86
C ASP A 150 -16.86 3.86 4.22
N SER A 151 -17.17 3.07 5.23
CA SER A 151 -16.59 3.22 6.58
C SER A 151 -15.19 2.62 6.72
N SER A 152 -14.64 2.06 5.67
CA SER A 152 -13.31 1.44 5.62
C SER A 152 -13.08 0.40 6.74
N VAL A 153 -14.05 -0.50 6.95
CA VAL A 153 -14.13 -1.46 8.06
C VAL A 153 -13.07 -2.55 7.91
N ASN A 154 -12.01 -2.54 8.73
CA ASN A 154 -10.92 -3.50 8.58
C ASN A 154 -11.36 -4.94 8.81
N TRP A 155 -12.17 -5.22 9.84
CA TRP A 155 -12.54 -6.59 10.19
C TRP A 155 -13.32 -7.30 9.06
N TYR A 156 -14.09 -6.54 8.26
CA TYR A 156 -14.85 -7.07 7.13
C TYR A 156 -13.90 -7.63 6.05
N PHE A 157 -12.90 -6.87 5.68
CA PHE A 157 -11.91 -7.25 4.67
C PHE A 157 -10.91 -8.29 5.20
N GLN A 158 -10.53 -8.21 6.47
CA GLN A 158 -9.73 -9.25 7.12
C GLN A 158 -10.46 -10.61 7.17
N GLU A 159 -11.78 -10.60 7.24
CA GLU A 159 -12.57 -11.83 7.15
C GLU A 159 -12.57 -12.41 5.73
N ILE A 160 -12.62 -11.56 4.70
CA ILE A 160 -12.42 -11.98 3.30
C ILE A 160 -11.02 -12.61 3.14
N ASP A 161 -9.97 -11.92 3.55
CA ASP A 161 -8.59 -12.43 3.52
C ASP A 161 -8.44 -13.79 4.22
N ARG A 162 -9.10 -13.95 5.38
CA ARG A 162 -9.07 -15.19 6.17
C ARG A 162 -9.73 -16.36 5.43
N GLN A 163 -10.84 -16.11 4.75
CA GLN A 163 -11.56 -17.12 3.97
C GLN A 163 -10.84 -17.46 2.66
N LEU A 164 -10.26 -16.48 1.97
CA LEU A 164 -9.39 -16.68 0.80
C LEU A 164 -8.19 -17.57 1.15
N GLY A 165 -7.55 -17.28 2.26
CA GLY A 165 -6.31 -17.94 2.68
C GLY A 165 -5.10 -17.56 1.83
N THR A 166 -3.92 -17.90 2.34
CA THR A 166 -2.63 -17.45 1.77
C THR A 166 -2.43 -17.86 0.31
N SER A 167 -2.87 -19.06 -0.07
CA SER A 167 -2.61 -19.58 -1.42
C SER A 167 -3.41 -18.85 -2.50
N ALA A 168 -4.72 -18.68 -2.30
CA ALA A 168 -5.57 -17.96 -3.24
C ALA A 168 -5.14 -16.50 -3.35
N LEU A 169 -4.88 -15.86 -2.19
CA LEU A 169 -4.43 -14.49 -2.14
C LEU A 169 -3.14 -14.25 -2.92
N LYS A 170 -2.10 -15.12 -2.77
CA LYS A 170 -0.87 -15.03 -3.57
C LYS A 170 -1.12 -15.19 -5.06
N ASN A 171 -2.04 -16.06 -5.44
CA ASN A 171 -2.38 -16.25 -6.84
C ASN A 171 -3.06 -15.00 -7.43
N TYR A 172 -3.99 -14.38 -6.69
CA TYR A 172 -4.64 -13.15 -7.12
C TYR A 172 -3.67 -11.97 -7.18
N MET A 173 -2.82 -11.79 -6.18
CA MET A 173 -1.78 -10.76 -6.19
C MET A 173 -0.91 -10.85 -7.44
N LYS A 174 -0.48 -12.08 -7.77
CA LYS A 174 0.30 -12.36 -8.97
C LYS A 174 -0.50 -12.15 -10.25
N LYS A 175 -1.79 -12.57 -10.27
CA LYS A 175 -2.66 -12.42 -11.45
C LYS A 175 -2.80 -10.96 -11.86
N ILE A 176 -2.96 -10.06 -10.88
CA ILE A 176 -3.12 -8.63 -11.15
C ILE A 176 -1.80 -7.83 -11.11
N GLY A 177 -0.69 -8.44 -10.69
CA GLY A 177 0.61 -7.76 -10.55
C GLY A 177 0.60 -6.68 -9.46
N TYR A 178 0.04 -6.98 -8.27
CA TYR A 178 -0.13 -5.98 -7.22
C TYR A 178 1.19 -5.62 -6.53
N GLY A 179 1.80 -4.53 -6.92
CA GLY A 179 2.96 -3.96 -6.25
C GLY A 179 4.12 -4.96 -6.08
N ASN A 180 4.55 -5.18 -4.83
CA ASN A 180 5.60 -6.15 -4.49
C ASN A 180 5.06 -7.55 -4.14
N GLU A 181 3.75 -7.78 -4.19
CA GLU A 181 3.05 -9.04 -3.90
C GLU A 181 3.39 -9.66 -2.51
N ASN A 182 3.97 -8.89 -1.60
CA ASN A 182 4.50 -9.40 -0.32
C ASN A 182 3.45 -9.39 0.79
N ILE A 183 2.96 -10.58 1.17
CA ILE A 183 1.98 -10.78 2.25
C ILE A 183 2.60 -11.49 3.48
N ASP A 184 3.92 -11.46 3.65
CA ASP A 184 4.64 -12.26 4.66
C ASP A 184 4.35 -11.84 6.11
N SER A 185 3.82 -10.62 6.35
CA SER A 185 3.39 -10.21 7.70
C SER A 185 2.07 -10.81 8.17
N GLY A 186 1.46 -11.70 7.35
CA GLY A 186 0.23 -12.43 7.69
C GLY A 186 -1.05 -11.74 7.25
N LEU A 187 -2.10 -12.55 7.05
CA LEU A 187 -3.36 -12.17 6.40
C LEU A 187 -4.08 -10.95 7.02
N SER A 188 -3.90 -10.71 8.31
CA SER A 188 -4.61 -9.61 8.99
C SER A 188 -3.91 -8.25 8.86
N PHE A 189 -2.62 -8.20 8.44
CA PHE A 189 -1.81 -6.98 8.60
C PHE A 189 -0.99 -6.59 7.37
N TYR A 190 -0.82 -7.45 6.37
CA TYR A 190 0.12 -7.26 5.26
C TYR A 190 -0.10 -5.95 4.48
N TRP A 191 -1.34 -5.46 4.36
CA TRP A 191 -1.69 -4.22 3.67
C TRP A 191 -1.72 -2.98 4.58
N MET A 192 -1.68 -3.15 5.94
CA MET A 192 -1.74 -2.06 6.93
C MET A 192 -0.35 -1.62 7.36
N GLN A 193 0.25 -0.63 6.69
CA GLN A 193 1.57 -0.08 6.98
C GLN A 193 2.64 -1.18 7.23
N SER A 194 2.63 -2.21 6.40
CA SER A 194 3.40 -3.43 6.59
C SER A 194 4.12 -3.89 5.30
N THR A 195 4.14 -5.21 5.00
CA THR A 195 5.00 -5.79 3.96
C THR A 195 4.53 -5.54 2.53
N LEU A 196 3.21 -5.46 2.30
CA LEU A 196 2.68 -5.15 0.97
C LEU A 196 2.95 -3.68 0.63
N LYS A 197 3.51 -3.46 -0.55
CA LYS A 197 3.88 -2.13 -1.05
C LYS A 197 3.44 -1.95 -2.49
N ILE A 198 3.03 -0.73 -2.83
CA ILE A 198 2.62 -0.33 -4.17
C ILE A 198 2.97 1.14 -4.38
N SER A 199 3.29 1.53 -5.61
CA SER A 199 3.56 2.92 -5.97
C SER A 199 2.29 3.63 -6.47
N PRO A 200 2.25 4.96 -6.43
CA PRO A 200 1.15 5.75 -7.00
C PRO A 200 0.87 5.43 -8.47
N VAL A 201 1.90 5.25 -9.29
CA VAL A 201 1.75 4.86 -10.71
C VAL A 201 1.08 3.49 -10.83
N GLU A 202 1.54 2.49 -10.07
CA GLU A 202 0.92 1.15 -10.09
C GLU A 202 -0.55 1.18 -9.66
N GLN A 203 -0.91 2.03 -8.70
CA GLN A 203 -2.32 2.23 -8.30
C GLN A 203 -3.18 2.70 -9.48
N VAL A 204 -2.71 3.68 -10.25
CA VAL A 204 -3.43 4.18 -11.43
C VAL A 204 -3.53 3.10 -12.51
N GLN A 205 -2.44 2.36 -12.77
CA GLN A 205 -2.45 1.26 -13.75
C GLN A 205 -3.46 0.19 -13.36
N LEU A 206 -3.42 -0.28 -12.11
CA LEU A 206 -4.35 -1.31 -11.62
C LEU A 206 -5.82 -0.84 -11.63
N LEU A 207 -6.08 0.45 -11.31
CA LEU A 207 -7.43 1.00 -11.43
C LEU A 207 -7.91 1.05 -12.88
N THR A 208 -7.01 1.38 -13.81
CA THR A 208 -7.32 1.36 -15.25
C THR A 208 -7.61 -0.05 -15.74
N ASP A 209 -6.83 -1.03 -15.29
CA ASP A 209 -7.02 -2.44 -15.64
C ASP A 209 -8.33 -3.00 -15.03
N LEU A 210 -8.66 -2.63 -13.79
CA LEU A 210 -9.94 -2.95 -13.17
C LEU A 210 -11.10 -2.34 -13.95
N TYR A 211 -11.00 -1.06 -14.31
CA TYR A 211 -12.04 -0.34 -15.05
C TYR A 211 -12.35 -0.98 -16.40
N ASN A 212 -11.30 -1.36 -17.14
CA ASN A 212 -11.39 -2.01 -18.45
C ASN A 212 -11.60 -3.53 -18.35
N ASN A 213 -11.61 -4.09 -17.15
CA ASN A 213 -11.62 -5.53 -16.87
C ASN A 213 -10.51 -6.32 -17.58
N ASN A 214 -9.30 -5.77 -17.66
CA ASN A 214 -8.14 -6.42 -18.27
C ASN A 214 -7.68 -7.66 -17.49
N PHE A 215 -8.16 -7.84 -16.25
CA PHE A 215 -7.90 -9.02 -15.42
C PHE A 215 -8.77 -10.22 -15.76
N ASP A 216 -9.78 -10.05 -16.62
CA ASP A 216 -10.75 -11.09 -17.00
C ASP A 216 -11.46 -11.69 -15.77
N PHE A 217 -12.03 -10.83 -14.93
CA PHE A 217 -12.92 -11.18 -13.82
C PHE A 217 -14.38 -11.10 -14.24
N ALA A 218 -15.28 -11.65 -13.43
CA ALA A 218 -16.71 -11.59 -13.70
C ALA A 218 -17.18 -10.11 -13.77
N PRO A 219 -17.81 -9.66 -14.86
CA PRO A 219 -18.20 -8.25 -15.02
C PRO A 219 -19.09 -7.72 -13.89
N GLU A 220 -19.98 -8.55 -13.34
CA GLU A 220 -20.82 -8.22 -12.20
C GLU A 220 -20.02 -7.95 -10.93
N ASN A 221 -18.90 -8.66 -10.72
CA ASN A 221 -18.00 -8.47 -9.59
C ASN A 221 -17.22 -7.16 -9.73
N VAL A 222 -16.69 -6.91 -10.92
CA VAL A 222 -16.01 -5.63 -11.24
C VAL A 222 -16.96 -4.45 -11.01
N ASN A 223 -18.21 -4.55 -11.49
CA ASN A 223 -19.22 -3.51 -11.30
C ASN A 223 -19.56 -3.31 -9.81
N ALA A 224 -19.73 -4.39 -9.03
CA ALA A 224 -19.99 -4.28 -7.59
C ALA A 224 -18.84 -3.57 -6.85
N VAL A 225 -17.58 -3.83 -7.23
CA VAL A 225 -16.43 -3.10 -6.67
C VAL A 225 -16.46 -1.63 -7.07
N LYS A 226 -16.67 -1.31 -8.36
CA LYS A 226 -16.80 0.09 -8.83
C LYS A 226 -17.91 0.81 -8.07
N ASP A 227 -19.08 0.22 -7.97
CA ASP A 227 -20.23 0.80 -7.24
C ASP A 227 -19.91 1.03 -5.76
N SER A 228 -19.11 0.14 -5.12
CA SER A 228 -18.75 0.25 -3.71
C SER A 228 -17.80 1.42 -3.40
N ILE A 229 -17.10 1.95 -4.39
CA ILE A 229 -16.24 3.12 -4.26
C ILE A 229 -16.82 4.38 -4.93
N CYS A 230 -18.07 4.32 -5.37
CA CYS A 230 -18.75 5.47 -5.96
C CYS A 230 -19.09 6.51 -4.86
N LEU A 231 -18.51 7.68 -4.96
CA LEU A 231 -18.71 8.78 -4.00
C LEU A 231 -19.83 9.73 -4.42
N LEU A 232 -19.90 10.03 -5.72
CA LEU A 232 -20.92 10.90 -6.30
C LEU A 232 -21.25 10.40 -7.71
N SER A 233 -22.52 10.40 -8.05
CA SER A 233 -22.97 10.09 -9.40
C SER A 233 -24.10 11.02 -9.81
N SER A 234 -24.00 11.59 -11.01
CA SER A 234 -25.01 12.42 -11.63
C SER A 234 -25.07 12.13 -13.12
N TYR A 235 -25.97 12.80 -13.83
CA TYR A 235 -26.04 12.65 -15.29
C TYR A 235 -24.71 13.00 -15.94
N ARG A 236 -24.06 12.03 -16.61
CA ARG A 236 -22.79 12.15 -17.35
C ARG A 236 -21.54 12.45 -16.51
N LYS A 237 -21.62 12.45 -15.18
CA LYS A 237 -20.47 12.69 -14.30
C LYS A 237 -20.55 11.75 -13.10
N SER A 238 -19.47 11.04 -12.83
CA SER A 238 -19.36 10.20 -11.64
C SER A 238 -17.95 10.29 -11.05
N PHE A 239 -17.87 10.28 -9.73
CA PHE A 239 -16.63 10.37 -8.97
C PHE A 239 -16.47 9.15 -8.08
N TYR A 240 -15.38 8.45 -8.25
CA TYR A 240 -15.06 7.22 -7.53
C TYR A 240 -13.77 7.39 -6.75
N GLY A 241 -13.71 6.82 -5.56
CA GLY A 241 -12.48 6.91 -4.80
C GLY A 241 -12.44 6.14 -3.50
N LYS A 242 -11.22 5.79 -3.09
CA LYS A 242 -10.94 5.13 -1.83
C LYS A 242 -9.76 5.76 -1.12
N THR A 243 -9.94 6.07 0.15
CA THR A 243 -8.89 6.57 1.02
C THR A 243 -8.09 5.44 1.67
N GLY A 244 -6.84 5.74 2.03
CA GLY A 244 -6.02 4.91 2.91
C GLY A 244 -5.27 5.78 3.90
N THR A 245 -5.12 5.32 5.16
CA THR A 245 -4.30 5.99 6.17
C THR A 245 -3.45 4.96 6.88
N GLY A 246 -2.14 5.15 6.84
CA GLY A 246 -1.15 4.35 7.54
C GLY A 246 -0.72 5.03 8.83
N ARG A 247 -0.70 4.24 9.93
CA ARG A 247 -0.38 4.76 11.26
C ARG A 247 0.81 4.03 11.86
N VAL A 248 1.76 4.79 12.40
CA VAL A 248 2.93 4.29 13.12
C VAL A 248 3.02 5.03 14.47
N ASN A 249 3.12 4.29 15.55
CA ASN A 249 3.19 4.85 16.91
C ASN A 249 2.10 5.89 17.22
N GLY A 250 0.88 5.66 16.72
CA GLY A 250 -0.24 6.57 16.90
C GLY A 250 -0.27 7.80 16.00
N GLN A 251 0.72 8.00 15.14
CA GLN A 251 0.80 9.10 14.18
C GLN A 251 0.37 8.62 12.78
N ASP A 252 -0.41 9.43 12.07
CA ASP A 252 -0.81 9.18 10.69
C ASP A 252 0.32 9.64 9.75
N VAL A 253 1.04 8.68 9.16
CA VAL A 253 2.30 8.93 8.44
C VAL A 253 2.23 8.69 6.94
N ASN A 254 1.14 8.10 6.43
CA ASN A 254 1.00 7.72 5.03
C ASN A 254 -0.46 7.81 4.61
N GLY A 255 -0.81 8.84 3.86
CA GLY A 255 -2.15 9.14 3.37
C GLY A 255 -2.29 8.84 1.89
N TRP A 256 -3.41 8.20 1.52
CA TRP A 256 -3.76 7.86 0.14
C TRP A 256 -5.15 8.31 -0.22
N PHE A 257 -5.30 8.77 -1.46
CA PHE A 257 -6.59 8.81 -2.13
C PHE A 257 -6.41 8.36 -3.58
N VAL A 258 -7.10 7.31 -3.96
CA VAL A 258 -7.02 6.69 -5.29
C VAL A 258 -8.42 6.60 -5.88
N GLY A 259 -8.56 6.79 -7.18
CA GLY A 259 -9.87 6.73 -7.81
C GLY A 259 -9.87 7.14 -9.26
N PHE A 260 -11.06 7.42 -9.77
CA PHE A 260 -11.25 7.93 -11.12
C PHE A 260 -12.50 8.80 -11.22
N VAL A 261 -12.52 9.62 -12.25
CA VAL A 261 -13.65 10.49 -12.61
C VAL A 261 -14.11 10.12 -13.99
N GLU A 262 -15.40 9.84 -14.15
CA GLU A 262 -16.04 9.74 -15.45
C GLU A 262 -16.70 11.08 -15.77
N ILE A 263 -16.36 11.67 -16.91
CA ILE A 263 -16.96 12.93 -17.37
C ILE A 263 -17.24 12.83 -18.87
N ASP A 264 -18.53 12.86 -19.24
CA ASP A 264 -18.95 12.71 -20.63
C ASP A 264 -18.41 11.37 -21.23
N GLU A 265 -17.51 11.48 -22.20
CA GLU A 265 -16.90 10.32 -22.91
C GLU A 265 -15.43 10.13 -22.53
N ASN A 266 -15.00 10.60 -21.35
CA ASN A 266 -13.64 10.45 -20.89
C ASN A 266 -13.58 9.99 -19.43
N THR A 267 -12.50 9.31 -19.09
CA THR A 267 -12.20 8.87 -17.72
C THR A 267 -10.80 9.33 -17.35
N TYR A 268 -10.68 9.90 -16.15
CA TYR A 268 -9.42 10.32 -15.57
C TYR A 268 -9.16 9.50 -14.33
N PHE A 269 -8.08 8.72 -14.32
CA PHE A 269 -7.63 7.98 -13.14
C PHE A 269 -6.63 8.80 -12.36
N PHE A 270 -6.70 8.77 -11.05
CA PHE A 270 -5.81 9.55 -10.21
C PHE A 270 -5.35 8.80 -8.97
N THR A 271 -4.19 9.20 -8.49
CA THR A 271 -3.67 8.81 -7.18
C THR A 271 -2.95 9.99 -6.54
N THR A 272 -3.29 10.28 -5.29
CA THR A 272 -2.52 11.15 -4.40
C THR A 272 -1.97 10.30 -3.27
N ASN A 273 -0.65 10.34 -3.09
CA ASN A 273 0.00 9.81 -1.88
C ASN A 273 0.72 10.94 -1.16
N ILE A 274 0.55 11.02 0.14
CA ILE A 274 1.24 11.96 1.02
C ILE A 274 1.89 11.23 2.18
N GLN A 275 3.07 11.68 2.57
CA GLN A 275 3.82 11.16 3.70
C GLN A 275 4.30 12.30 4.59
N SER A 276 4.32 12.08 5.90
CA SER A 276 4.89 13.01 6.88
C SER A 276 5.10 12.28 8.21
N ASN A 277 5.70 12.96 9.18
CA ASN A 277 5.87 12.43 10.54
C ASN A 277 4.53 12.35 11.32
N SER A 278 3.51 13.08 10.88
CA SER A 278 2.16 13.11 11.45
C SER A 278 1.19 13.76 10.47
N ASN A 279 -0.11 13.48 10.65
CA ASN A 279 -1.19 14.12 9.88
C ASN A 279 -1.22 13.79 8.37
N ALA A 280 -0.47 12.80 7.88
CA ALA A 280 -0.61 12.30 6.52
C ALA A 280 -1.80 11.32 6.44
N THR A 281 -3.01 11.87 6.36
CA THR A 281 -4.26 11.10 6.34
C THR A 281 -4.83 10.95 4.93
N GLY A 282 -5.65 9.91 4.71
CA GLY A 282 -6.42 9.77 3.47
C GLY A 282 -7.36 10.93 3.23
N ARG A 283 -7.89 11.57 4.28
CA ARG A 283 -8.70 12.78 4.17
C ARG A 283 -7.91 13.93 3.56
N ASN A 284 -6.69 14.17 4.05
CA ASN A 284 -5.84 15.25 3.52
C ASN A 284 -5.43 14.96 2.06
N ALA A 285 -5.13 13.70 1.72
CA ALA A 285 -4.90 13.31 0.33
C ALA A 285 -6.13 13.56 -0.55
N THR A 286 -7.34 13.36 -0.02
CA THR A 286 -8.60 13.66 -0.74
C THR A 286 -8.75 15.15 -1.00
N GLU A 287 -8.49 16.01 -0.02
CA GLU A 287 -8.62 17.46 -0.19
C GLU A 287 -7.59 18.00 -1.20
N ILE A 288 -6.35 17.49 -1.18
CA ILE A 288 -5.34 17.81 -2.20
C ILE A 288 -5.83 17.40 -3.59
N THR A 289 -6.30 16.16 -3.74
CA THR A 289 -6.83 15.66 -5.02
C THR A 289 -7.96 16.54 -5.55
N LYS A 290 -8.92 16.88 -4.69
CA LYS A 290 -10.06 17.73 -5.06
C LYS A 290 -9.63 19.10 -5.56
N SER A 291 -8.69 19.74 -4.86
CA SER A 291 -8.17 21.03 -5.25
C SER A 291 -7.48 20.97 -6.62
N ILE A 292 -6.63 19.95 -6.84
CA ILE A 292 -5.94 19.76 -8.13
C ILE A 292 -6.94 19.50 -9.26
N LEU A 293 -7.91 18.59 -9.07
CA LEU A 293 -8.90 18.27 -10.11
C LEU A 293 -9.79 19.47 -10.44
N SER A 294 -10.10 20.33 -9.46
CA SER A 294 -10.83 21.57 -9.66
C SER A 294 -10.03 22.57 -10.50
N ASP A 295 -8.76 22.81 -10.16
CA ASP A 295 -7.90 23.76 -10.88
C ASP A 295 -7.57 23.29 -12.31
N LEU A 296 -7.57 21.96 -12.53
CA LEU A 296 -7.48 21.36 -13.86
C LEU A 296 -8.82 21.38 -14.64
N ASN A 297 -9.89 21.90 -14.05
CA ASN A 297 -11.25 21.91 -14.61
C ASN A 297 -11.76 20.49 -14.97
N ILE A 298 -11.28 19.46 -14.26
CA ILE A 298 -11.72 18.08 -14.44
C ILE A 298 -12.95 17.82 -13.57
N TRP A 299 -12.97 18.33 -12.33
CA TRP A 299 -14.10 18.13 -11.42
C TRP A 299 -14.34 19.35 -10.54
N GLU A 300 -15.58 19.83 -10.53
CA GLU A 300 -16.06 20.87 -9.61
C GLU A 300 -17.07 20.25 -8.62
N TYR A 301 -16.94 20.62 -7.34
CA TYR A 301 -17.77 20.11 -6.23
C TYR A 301 -18.98 21.02 -5.96
#